data_90471d7cde76fc1d14fb233f8d158fe9
#
_entry.id   90471d7cde76fc1d14fb233f8d158fe9
#
_cell.length_a   1.000
_cell.length_b   1.000
_cell.length_c   1.000
_cell.angle_alpha   90.00
_cell.angle_beta   90.00
_cell.angle_gamma   90.00
#
_symmetry.space_group_name_H-M   'P 1'
#
loop_
_entity.id
_entity.type
_entity.pdbx_description
1 polymer ?
#
loop_
_entity_poly.entity_id
_entity_poly.type
_entity_poly.pdbx_seq_one_letter_code
_entity_poly.pdbx_strand_id
1 'polypeptide(L)'
;MIHTTTGYPELKVSPLREWSPSIHYAQFQSLPPGKLERRRIYDFELLYVSQGEAATTMNGQRYSLTAGQLIFLPSGVFHQNEIVSEPYAKFIGIHFDFFDELEILTEADIVVDEEAVQPDKFAAEAIAEAFMPLSESPVYTPTLACVKMLEELVHEFSMRYAGYELVCKALMLNILAQLLRAQMTRRLTEASVHGAKIAEIMNNIESSPADSWSNKELACRMSLNEDHFAKLFKKHSGMPPGEFISAVRHREARKLLRETELSVEEVGGRVGYPDIHYFSRIFRRHEGISPSEYRKLSNIL
;
A
#
# COMPACT_ATOMS: atom_id res chain seq x y z
N MET A 1 3.38 30.13 -3.10
CA MET A 1 2.18 30.20 -2.24
C MET A 1 1.10 29.40 -2.97
N ILE A 2 0.90 28.14 -2.59
CA ILE A 2 -0.18 27.30 -3.13
C ILE A 2 -1.36 27.56 -2.19
N HIS A 3 -2.41 28.17 -2.71
CA HIS A 3 -3.64 28.37 -1.98
C HIS A 3 -4.29 27.01 -1.71
N THR A 4 -4.16 26.52 -0.49
CA THR A 4 -5.03 25.46 0.04
C THR A 4 -6.39 26.11 0.30
N THR A 5 -7.33 25.92 -0.60
CA THR A 5 -8.66 26.54 -0.59
C THR A 5 -9.63 25.89 0.40
N THR A 6 -9.20 24.94 1.19
CA THR A 6 -9.99 24.32 2.26
C THR A 6 -9.03 23.94 3.39
N GLY A 7 -9.34 24.31 4.63
CA GLY A 7 -8.53 23.96 5.82
C GLY A 7 -8.56 22.45 6.16
N TYR A 8 -8.72 21.56 5.20
CA TYR A 8 -8.76 20.11 5.34
C TYR A 8 -7.52 19.43 4.71
N PRO A 9 -7.11 18.28 5.27
CA PRO A 9 -7.61 17.72 6.53
C PRO A 9 -7.26 18.58 7.73
N GLU A 10 -8.09 18.60 8.76
CA GLU A 10 -7.71 19.11 10.06
C GLU A 10 -6.64 18.21 10.66
N LEU A 11 -5.66 18.81 11.35
CA LEU A 11 -4.53 18.08 11.89
C LEU A 11 -4.58 18.11 13.42
N LYS A 12 -4.54 16.92 14.05
CA LYS A 12 -4.57 16.76 15.51
C LYS A 12 -3.25 16.15 16.00
N VAL A 13 -2.43 16.97 16.66
CA VAL A 13 -1.20 16.47 17.29
C VAL A 13 -1.56 15.63 18.50
N SER A 14 -1.16 14.36 18.48
CA SER A 14 -1.41 13.42 19.59
C SER A 14 -0.32 12.35 19.67
N PRO A 15 0.04 11.88 20.88
CA PRO A 15 0.97 10.78 21.02
C PRO A 15 0.39 9.48 20.46
N LEU A 16 1.25 8.61 19.90
CA LEU A 16 0.84 7.34 19.27
C LEU A 16 -0.03 6.43 20.17
N ARG A 17 0.16 6.53 21.51
CA ARG A 17 -0.63 5.73 22.47
C ARG A 17 -2.12 6.12 22.54
N GLU A 18 -2.47 7.29 22.03
CA GLU A 18 -3.85 7.80 22.00
C GLU A 18 -4.56 7.46 20.69
N TRP A 19 -3.83 6.92 19.71
CA TRP A 19 -4.45 6.50 18.45
C TRP A 19 -5.33 5.26 18.71
N SER A 20 -6.57 5.37 18.32
CA SER A 20 -7.60 4.35 18.55
C SER A 20 -8.49 4.21 17.30
N PRO A 21 -7.92 3.80 16.15
CA PRO A 21 -8.67 3.81 14.91
C PRO A 21 -9.91 2.92 14.95
N SER A 22 -11.01 3.40 14.38
CA SER A 22 -12.21 2.63 14.07
C SER A 22 -12.31 2.40 12.56
N ILE A 23 -12.85 1.23 12.17
CA ILE A 23 -13.04 0.87 10.77
C ILE A 23 -14.52 1.01 10.45
N HIS A 24 -14.83 1.89 9.49
CA HIS A 24 -16.21 2.17 9.09
C HIS A 24 -16.64 1.28 7.92
N TYR A 25 -15.71 1.02 7.01
CA TYR A 25 -15.94 0.19 5.84
C TYR A 25 -14.65 -0.44 5.34
N ALA A 26 -14.72 -1.69 4.89
CA ALA A 26 -13.58 -2.38 4.31
C ALA A 26 -14.06 -3.42 3.29
N GLN A 27 -13.52 -3.38 2.06
CA GLN A 27 -13.91 -4.32 1.01
C GLN A 27 -12.84 -4.53 -0.05
N PHE A 28 -12.96 -5.68 -0.74
CA PHE A 28 -12.35 -5.90 -2.06
C PHE A 28 -13.27 -5.35 -3.14
N GLN A 29 -12.72 -4.58 -4.07
CA GLN A 29 -13.46 -3.99 -5.17
C GLN A 29 -12.86 -4.40 -6.51
N SER A 30 -13.72 -4.64 -7.51
CA SER A 30 -13.32 -4.82 -8.91
C SER A 30 -14.13 -3.84 -9.76
N LEU A 31 -13.47 -2.86 -10.37
CA LEU A 31 -14.11 -1.77 -11.07
C LEU A 31 -13.67 -1.73 -12.54
N PRO A 32 -14.61 -1.54 -13.48
CA PRO A 32 -14.28 -1.37 -14.90
C PRO A 32 -13.61 -0.01 -15.14
N PRO A 33 -12.96 0.19 -16.30
CA PRO A 33 -12.39 1.47 -16.68
C PRO A 33 -13.42 2.60 -16.64
N GLY A 34 -12.99 3.76 -16.14
CA GLY A 34 -13.85 4.93 -16.06
C GLY A 34 -13.45 5.88 -14.94
N LYS A 35 -14.07 7.05 -14.95
CA LYS A 35 -13.92 8.04 -13.89
C LYS A 35 -15.10 7.93 -12.95
N LEU A 36 -14.82 7.83 -11.66
CA LEU A 36 -15.83 7.94 -10.62
C LEU A 36 -16.18 9.41 -10.39
N GLU A 37 -17.29 9.64 -9.73
CA GLU A 37 -17.69 11.00 -9.36
C GLU A 37 -16.65 11.64 -8.43
N ARG A 38 -16.47 12.95 -8.59
CA ARG A 38 -15.63 13.73 -7.69
C ARG A 38 -16.36 13.89 -6.37
N ARG A 39 -15.74 13.44 -5.28
CA ARG A 39 -16.32 13.44 -3.94
C ARG A 39 -15.30 13.84 -2.88
N ARG A 40 -15.76 14.06 -1.68
CA ARG A 40 -14.97 14.05 -0.44
C ARG A 40 -15.67 13.20 0.60
N ILE A 41 -14.93 12.80 1.61
CA ILE A 41 -15.37 11.88 2.65
C ILE A 41 -15.18 12.51 4.02
N TYR A 42 -15.98 12.09 5.00
CA TYR A 42 -15.87 12.56 6.38
C TYR A 42 -14.72 11.90 7.14
N ASP A 43 -14.34 10.70 6.76
CA ASP A 43 -13.28 9.89 7.32
C ASP A 43 -12.02 9.85 6.43
N PHE A 44 -11.18 8.84 6.57
CA PHE A 44 -9.99 8.59 5.75
C PHE A 44 -10.14 7.28 4.98
N GLU A 45 -9.59 7.22 3.78
CA GLU A 45 -9.57 5.98 3.01
C GLU A 45 -8.13 5.57 2.69
N LEU A 46 -7.79 4.29 2.94
CA LEU A 46 -6.66 3.60 2.35
C LEU A 46 -7.15 2.85 1.12
N LEU A 47 -6.73 3.29 -0.07
CA LEU A 47 -7.06 2.65 -1.34
C LEU A 47 -5.81 1.98 -1.92
N TYR A 48 -5.74 0.65 -1.84
CA TYR A 48 -4.65 -0.15 -2.37
C TYR A 48 -5.02 -0.77 -3.71
N VAL A 49 -4.17 -0.61 -4.72
CA VAL A 49 -4.33 -1.23 -6.04
C VAL A 49 -3.71 -2.63 -6.00
N SER A 50 -4.55 -3.66 -5.98
CA SER A 50 -4.07 -5.06 -5.97
C SER A 50 -3.80 -5.60 -7.37
N GLN A 51 -4.51 -5.07 -8.39
CA GLN A 51 -4.36 -5.43 -9.80
C GLN A 51 -4.71 -4.24 -10.69
N GLY A 52 -3.98 -4.09 -11.81
CA GLY A 52 -4.23 -3.05 -12.81
C GLY A 52 -3.63 -1.70 -12.43
N GLU A 53 -4.20 -0.65 -13.02
CA GLU A 53 -3.76 0.73 -12.88
C GLU A 53 -4.95 1.65 -12.61
N ALA A 54 -4.71 2.65 -11.80
CA ALA A 54 -5.68 3.69 -11.47
C ALA A 54 -5.00 5.05 -11.39
N ALA A 55 -5.78 6.09 -11.30
CA ALA A 55 -5.28 7.41 -10.96
C ALA A 55 -6.26 8.11 -10.01
N THR A 56 -5.70 8.89 -9.09
CA THR A 56 -6.49 9.77 -8.22
C THR A 56 -6.09 11.21 -8.46
N THR A 57 -7.06 12.08 -8.69
CA THR A 57 -6.83 13.53 -8.77
C THR A 57 -7.29 14.16 -7.46
N MET A 58 -6.38 14.82 -6.76
CA MET A 58 -6.61 15.44 -5.45
C MET A 58 -5.78 16.72 -5.33
N ASN A 59 -6.36 17.80 -4.82
CA ASN A 59 -5.69 19.12 -4.71
C ASN A 59 -5.04 19.62 -6.01
N GLY A 60 -5.67 19.35 -7.16
CA GLY A 60 -5.14 19.71 -8.47
C GLY A 60 -3.97 18.86 -8.97
N GLN A 61 -3.51 17.89 -8.20
CA GLN A 61 -2.47 16.95 -8.57
C GLN A 61 -3.07 15.58 -8.95
N ARG A 62 -2.56 14.99 -10.04
CA ARG A 62 -2.90 13.62 -10.46
C ARG A 62 -1.83 12.64 -9.97
N TYR A 63 -2.26 11.65 -9.24
CA TYR A 63 -1.44 10.54 -8.73
C TYR A 63 -1.75 9.29 -9.56
N SER A 64 -0.81 8.82 -10.36
CA SER A 64 -0.93 7.54 -11.07
C SER A 64 -0.51 6.40 -10.15
N LEU A 65 -1.31 5.35 -10.12
CA LEU A 65 -1.16 4.21 -9.22
C LEU A 65 -1.11 2.93 -10.05
N THR A 66 -0.16 2.07 -9.73
CA THR A 66 -0.04 0.72 -10.31
C THR A 66 -0.25 -0.35 -9.24
N ALA A 67 -0.46 -1.58 -9.67
CA ALA A 67 -0.57 -2.71 -8.75
C ALA A 67 0.59 -2.75 -7.73
N GLY A 68 0.27 -2.88 -6.46
CA GLY A 68 1.22 -2.83 -5.35
C GLY A 68 1.35 -1.47 -4.67
N GLN A 69 0.67 -0.44 -5.16
CA GLN A 69 0.67 0.89 -4.56
C GLN A 69 -0.63 1.16 -3.80
N LEU A 70 -0.52 2.00 -2.79
CA LEU A 70 -1.60 2.46 -1.94
C LEU A 70 -1.62 3.99 -1.94
N ILE A 71 -2.81 4.59 -2.00
CA ILE A 71 -3.01 6.01 -1.76
C ILE A 71 -3.82 6.22 -0.47
N PHE A 72 -3.41 7.20 0.31
CA PHE A 72 -4.14 7.72 1.46
C PHE A 72 -5.01 8.89 1.02
N LEU A 73 -6.32 8.76 1.19
CA LEU A 73 -7.30 9.80 0.86
C LEU A 73 -7.76 10.48 2.16
N PRO A 74 -7.45 11.76 2.35
CA PRO A 74 -7.74 12.44 3.60
C PRO A 74 -9.18 12.97 3.68
N SER A 75 -9.68 13.04 4.90
CA SER A 75 -10.96 13.64 5.27
C SER A 75 -11.11 15.06 4.72
N GLY A 76 -12.27 15.41 4.22
CA GLY A 76 -12.63 16.75 3.77
C GLY A 76 -11.99 17.18 2.44
N VAL A 77 -11.07 16.41 1.89
CA VAL A 77 -10.36 16.76 0.65
C VAL A 77 -11.06 16.17 -0.56
N PHE A 78 -11.40 17.04 -1.53
CA PHE A 78 -11.98 16.58 -2.78
C PHE A 78 -10.99 15.71 -3.57
N HIS A 79 -11.46 14.53 -3.96
CA HIS A 79 -10.72 13.62 -4.82
C HIS A 79 -11.62 13.02 -5.91
N GLN A 80 -10.99 12.56 -6.98
CA GLN A 80 -11.64 11.82 -8.06
C GLN A 80 -10.75 10.65 -8.46
N ASN A 81 -11.29 9.44 -8.34
CA ASN A 81 -10.62 8.22 -8.75
C ASN A 81 -10.97 7.89 -10.22
N GLU A 82 -9.99 7.40 -10.97
CA GLU A 82 -10.10 6.97 -12.35
C GLU A 82 -9.47 5.59 -12.49
N ILE A 83 -10.21 4.64 -13.00
CA ILE A 83 -9.74 3.30 -13.33
C ILE A 83 -9.21 3.34 -14.76
N VAL A 84 -7.94 2.97 -14.96
CA VAL A 84 -7.22 3.08 -16.24
C VAL A 84 -7.17 1.75 -16.99
N SER A 85 -6.99 0.64 -16.25
CA SER A 85 -6.81 -0.69 -16.84
C SER A 85 -8.09 -1.30 -17.36
N GLU A 86 -8.01 -1.95 -18.51
CA GLU A 86 -9.03 -2.85 -19.06
C GLU A 86 -8.67 -4.31 -18.73
N PRO A 87 -9.64 -5.20 -18.52
CA PRO A 87 -11.09 -4.93 -18.43
C PRO A 87 -11.54 -4.40 -17.08
N TYR A 88 -10.67 -4.39 -16.05
CA TYR A 88 -10.92 -3.86 -14.71
C TYR A 88 -9.60 -3.65 -13.93
N ALA A 89 -9.69 -2.90 -12.85
CA ALA A 89 -8.68 -2.90 -11.80
C ALA A 89 -9.29 -3.43 -10.48
N LYS A 90 -8.45 -4.06 -9.64
CA LYS A 90 -8.87 -4.55 -8.31
C LYS A 90 -8.23 -3.71 -7.22
N PHE A 91 -9.03 -3.46 -6.19
CA PHE A 91 -8.66 -2.62 -5.06
C PHE A 91 -8.97 -3.28 -3.72
N ILE A 92 -8.29 -2.81 -2.70
CA ILE A 92 -8.70 -2.93 -1.31
C ILE A 92 -8.99 -1.51 -0.84
N GLY A 93 -10.22 -1.23 -0.46
CA GLY A 93 -10.65 0.04 0.11
C GLY A 93 -10.95 -0.14 1.60
N ILE A 94 -10.37 0.71 2.45
CA ILE A 94 -10.57 0.68 3.90
C ILE A 94 -10.83 2.10 4.37
N HIS A 95 -12.01 2.35 4.89
CA HIS A 95 -12.43 3.61 5.51
C HIS A 95 -12.27 3.53 7.02
N PHE A 96 -11.69 4.56 7.62
CA PHE A 96 -11.41 4.61 9.05
C PHE A 96 -11.26 6.04 9.56
N ASP A 97 -11.33 6.22 10.87
CA ASP A 97 -10.82 7.41 11.56
C ASP A 97 -9.69 7.05 12.55
N PHE A 98 -8.97 8.04 13.05
CA PHE A 98 -7.81 7.82 13.94
C PHE A 98 -8.18 7.69 15.42
N PHE A 99 -9.38 8.10 15.84
CA PHE A 99 -9.68 8.30 17.25
C PHE A 99 -11.02 7.72 17.68
N ASP A 100 -11.72 6.99 16.80
CA ASP A 100 -13.05 6.44 17.08
C ASP A 100 -14.07 7.55 17.43
N GLU A 101 -14.01 8.64 16.66
CA GLU A 101 -14.80 9.85 16.91
C GLU A 101 -16.06 9.96 16.03
N LEU A 102 -16.12 9.16 14.94
CA LEU A 102 -17.22 9.25 13.97
C LEU A 102 -18.27 8.16 14.18
N GLU A 103 -19.53 8.56 14.23
CA GLU A 103 -20.66 7.64 14.10
C GLU A 103 -21.00 7.45 12.62
N ILE A 104 -20.50 6.38 12.02
CA ILE A 104 -20.79 5.94 10.65
C ILE A 104 -21.60 4.65 10.74
N LEU A 105 -22.86 4.72 10.35
CA LEU A 105 -23.77 3.57 10.38
C LEU A 105 -23.86 2.86 9.05
N THR A 106 -23.72 3.62 7.94
CA THR A 106 -23.80 3.12 6.57
C THR A 106 -22.73 3.73 5.68
N GLU A 107 -22.51 3.14 4.51
CA GLU A 107 -21.58 3.69 3.50
C GLU A 107 -21.99 5.11 3.05
N ALA A 108 -23.29 5.42 3.06
CA ALA A 108 -23.79 6.75 2.70
C ALA A 108 -23.36 7.83 3.70
N ASP A 109 -23.10 7.45 4.96
CA ASP A 109 -22.63 8.39 5.99
C ASP A 109 -21.15 8.79 5.82
N ILE A 110 -20.40 8.05 5.02
CA ILE A 110 -18.99 8.30 4.73
C ILE A 110 -18.84 9.45 3.73
N VAL A 111 -19.66 9.46 2.68
CA VAL A 111 -19.57 10.42 1.59
C VAL A 111 -20.28 11.70 1.98
N VAL A 112 -19.64 12.85 1.72
CA VAL A 112 -20.22 14.16 2.04
C VAL A 112 -21.33 14.48 1.06
N ASP A 113 -22.51 14.74 1.60
CA ASP A 113 -23.59 15.40 0.85
C ASP A 113 -23.28 16.89 0.76
N GLU A 114 -22.94 17.36 -0.44
CA GLU A 114 -22.57 18.77 -0.66
C GLU A 114 -23.74 19.75 -0.48
N GLU A 115 -24.98 19.28 -0.46
CA GLU A 115 -26.16 20.10 -0.16
C GLU A 115 -26.41 20.21 1.36
N ALA A 116 -25.86 19.29 2.15
CA ALA A 116 -26.06 19.19 3.60
C ALA A 116 -24.77 18.91 4.38
N VAL A 117 -23.69 19.63 4.06
CA VAL A 117 -22.37 19.45 4.70
C VAL A 117 -22.43 19.64 6.21
N GLN A 118 -21.84 18.71 6.96
CA GLN A 118 -21.69 18.75 8.42
C GLN A 118 -20.22 19.00 8.77
N PRO A 119 -19.78 20.28 8.97
CA PRO A 119 -18.37 20.60 9.18
C PRO A 119 -17.74 19.87 10.37
N ASP A 120 -18.49 19.70 11.45
CA ASP A 120 -18.01 19.06 12.68
C ASP A 120 -17.84 17.52 12.55
N LYS A 121 -18.29 16.94 11.42
CA LYS A 121 -18.16 15.50 11.13
C LYS A 121 -16.85 15.14 10.43
N PHE A 122 -16.06 16.11 9.96
CA PHE A 122 -14.78 15.79 9.34
C PHE A 122 -13.76 15.31 10.39
N ALA A 123 -13.25 14.08 10.19
CA ALA A 123 -12.24 13.51 11.06
C ALA A 123 -10.91 14.27 10.95
N ALA A 124 -10.25 14.47 12.08
CA ALA A 124 -8.91 15.04 12.13
C ALA A 124 -7.83 13.99 11.88
N GLU A 125 -6.84 14.33 11.04
CA GLU A 125 -5.68 13.47 10.81
C GLU A 125 -4.73 13.53 12.01
N ALA A 126 -4.38 12.36 12.53
CA ALA A 126 -3.45 12.24 13.65
C ALA A 126 -2.00 12.53 13.22
N ILE A 127 -1.30 13.36 13.99
CA ILE A 127 0.12 13.61 13.83
C ILE A 127 0.83 13.27 15.14
N ALA A 128 1.84 12.41 15.10
CA ALA A 128 2.76 12.20 16.21
C ALA A 128 4.04 13.05 16.03
N GLU A 129 4.63 13.51 17.12
CA GLU A 129 5.69 14.52 17.16
C GLU A 129 6.90 14.28 16.21
N ALA A 130 7.22 13.01 15.93
CA ALA A 130 8.35 12.64 15.07
C ALA A 130 7.98 12.43 13.59
N PHE A 131 6.68 12.52 13.23
CA PHE A 131 6.17 12.14 11.92
C PHE A 131 5.48 13.31 11.22
N MET A 132 5.41 13.23 9.89
CA MET A 132 4.59 14.12 9.09
C MET A 132 3.18 13.52 8.93
N PRO A 133 2.18 14.35 8.57
CA PRO A 133 0.88 13.82 8.17
C PRO A 133 1.02 12.79 7.04
N LEU A 134 0.21 11.73 7.06
CA LEU A 134 0.19 10.75 5.96
C LEU A 134 -0.27 11.39 4.65
N SER A 135 -1.11 12.43 4.72
CA SER A 135 -1.59 13.22 3.59
C SER A 135 -0.50 14.06 2.90
N GLU A 136 0.62 14.36 3.57
CA GLU A 136 1.75 15.12 2.99
C GLU A 136 2.37 14.41 1.78
N SER A 137 2.46 13.08 1.84
CA SER A 137 2.96 12.22 0.75
C SER A 137 2.04 11.02 0.61
N PRO A 138 0.88 11.18 -0.06
CA PRO A 138 -0.23 10.24 0.09
C PRO A 138 -0.02 8.88 -0.59
N VAL A 139 0.98 8.72 -1.47
CA VAL A 139 1.26 7.46 -2.18
C VAL A 139 2.34 6.65 -1.47
N TYR A 140 2.04 5.39 -1.21
CA TYR A 140 2.88 4.42 -0.52
C TYR A 140 3.04 3.15 -1.35
N THR A 141 4.16 2.45 -1.14
CA THR A 141 4.38 1.08 -1.63
C THR A 141 4.50 0.17 -0.40
N PRO A 142 3.37 -0.39 0.09
CA PRO A 142 3.37 -1.21 1.28
C PRO A 142 4.18 -2.50 1.11
N THR A 143 4.78 -2.95 2.21
CA THR A 143 5.46 -4.27 2.25
C THR A 143 4.45 -5.41 2.08
N LEU A 144 4.91 -6.60 1.68
CA LEU A 144 4.04 -7.78 1.62
C LEU A 144 3.34 -8.08 2.96
N ALA A 145 4.02 -7.83 4.08
CA ALA A 145 3.42 -7.99 5.40
C ALA A 145 2.28 -7.00 5.62
N CYS A 146 2.44 -5.75 5.15
CA CYS A 146 1.38 -4.74 5.21
C CYS A 146 0.20 -5.12 4.31
N VAL A 147 0.46 -5.62 3.09
CA VAL A 147 -0.60 -6.07 2.18
C VAL A 147 -1.41 -7.21 2.80
N LYS A 148 -0.75 -8.20 3.42
CA LYS A 148 -1.45 -9.28 4.13
C LYS A 148 -2.36 -8.76 5.24
N MET A 149 -1.93 -7.75 5.98
CA MET A 149 -2.77 -7.13 7.02
C MET A 149 -3.96 -6.36 6.43
N LEU A 150 -3.81 -5.71 5.26
CA LEU A 150 -4.94 -5.10 4.55
C LEU A 150 -5.95 -6.18 4.12
N GLU A 151 -5.49 -7.30 3.56
CA GLU A 151 -6.33 -8.44 3.16
C GLU A 151 -7.05 -9.07 4.37
N GLU A 152 -6.33 -9.27 5.48
CA GLU A 152 -6.87 -9.83 6.73
C GLU A 152 -7.90 -8.90 7.37
N LEU A 153 -7.65 -7.59 7.38
CA LEU A 153 -8.59 -6.60 7.91
C LEU A 153 -9.92 -6.64 7.13
N VAL A 154 -9.87 -6.68 5.80
CA VAL A 154 -11.10 -6.78 4.99
C VAL A 154 -11.83 -8.09 5.27
N HIS A 155 -11.10 -9.20 5.43
CA HIS A 155 -11.71 -10.49 5.78
C HIS A 155 -12.41 -10.44 7.14
N GLU A 156 -11.73 -9.97 8.19
CA GLU A 156 -12.29 -9.82 9.54
C GLU A 156 -13.51 -8.91 9.55
N PHE A 157 -13.42 -7.75 8.89
CA PHE A 157 -14.52 -6.80 8.81
C PHE A 157 -15.75 -7.38 8.09
N SER A 158 -15.52 -8.19 7.05
CA SER A 158 -16.61 -8.82 6.28
C SER A 158 -17.28 -9.96 7.03
N MET A 159 -16.51 -10.76 7.78
CA MET A 159 -17.02 -11.93 8.50
C MET A 159 -17.68 -11.56 9.83
N ARG A 160 -17.30 -10.46 10.44
CA ARG A 160 -17.84 -9.94 11.72
C ARG A 160 -17.88 -10.99 12.86
N TYR A 161 -16.83 -11.80 12.97
CA TYR A 161 -16.69 -12.72 14.09
C TYR A 161 -16.68 -11.97 15.43
N ALA A 162 -17.01 -12.67 16.53
CA ALA A 162 -16.99 -12.06 17.85
C ALA A 162 -15.61 -11.42 18.12
N GLY A 163 -15.59 -10.10 18.37
CA GLY A 163 -14.35 -9.34 18.61
C GLY A 163 -13.67 -8.81 17.32
N TYR A 164 -14.29 -8.90 16.15
CA TYR A 164 -13.74 -8.41 14.88
C TYR A 164 -13.29 -6.94 14.95
N GLU A 165 -14.01 -6.08 15.67
CA GLU A 165 -13.64 -4.67 15.84
C GLU A 165 -12.26 -4.52 16.49
N LEU A 166 -11.97 -5.35 17.51
CA LEU A 166 -10.68 -5.35 18.18
C LEU A 166 -9.56 -5.84 17.26
N VAL A 167 -9.82 -6.88 16.46
CA VAL A 167 -8.86 -7.41 15.48
C VAL A 167 -8.61 -6.38 14.39
N CYS A 168 -9.65 -5.78 13.82
CA CYS A 168 -9.53 -4.72 12.80
C CYS A 168 -8.74 -3.51 13.34
N LYS A 169 -9.02 -3.06 14.57
CA LYS A 169 -8.26 -1.99 15.25
C LYS A 169 -6.78 -2.33 15.38
N ALA A 170 -6.45 -3.55 15.82
CA ALA A 170 -5.06 -4.00 15.97
C ALA A 170 -4.32 -4.06 14.62
N LEU A 171 -4.97 -4.58 13.58
CA LEU A 171 -4.44 -4.60 12.21
C LEU A 171 -4.22 -3.19 11.67
N MET A 172 -5.19 -2.28 11.84
CA MET A 172 -5.06 -0.89 11.40
C MET A 172 -3.92 -0.17 12.11
N LEU A 173 -3.77 -0.31 13.43
CA LEU A 173 -2.64 0.27 14.17
C LEU A 173 -1.29 -0.22 13.61
N ASN A 174 -1.19 -1.48 13.24
CA ASN A 174 0.03 -2.03 12.65
C ASN A 174 0.25 -1.48 11.22
N ILE A 175 -0.80 -1.39 10.40
CA ILE A 175 -0.75 -0.79 9.06
C ILE A 175 -0.26 0.66 9.16
N LEU A 176 -0.87 1.49 10.01
CA LEU A 176 -0.48 2.88 10.24
C LEU A 176 0.99 3.00 10.68
N ALA A 177 1.44 2.14 11.61
CA ALA A 177 2.84 2.11 12.04
C ALA A 177 3.80 1.80 10.89
N GLN A 178 3.42 0.92 9.95
CA GLN A 178 4.23 0.63 8.77
C GLN A 178 4.26 1.79 7.77
N LEU A 179 3.13 2.47 7.55
CA LEU A 179 3.08 3.67 6.69
C LEU A 179 3.95 4.79 7.26
N LEU A 180 3.88 5.05 8.57
CA LEU A 180 4.74 6.03 9.25
C LEU A 180 6.24 5.70 9.12
N ARG A 181 6.60 4.42 9.28
CA ARG A 181 8.00 3.97 9.09
C ARG A 181 8.46 4.15 7.64
N ALA A 182 7.60 3.84 6.67
CA ALA A 182 7.89 4.04 5.24
C ALA A 182 8.13 5.53 4.94
N GLN A 183 7.30 6.43 5.48
CA GLN A 183 7.47 7.87 5.34
C GLN A 183 8.80 8.36 5.95
N MET A 184 9.14 7.89 7.15
CA MET A 184 10.40 8.24 7.81
C MET A 184 11.62 7.75 7.02
N THR A 185 11.55 6.53 6.49
CA THR A 185 12.59 5.96 5.63
C THR A 185 12.76 6.79 4.36
N ARG A 186 11.66 7.18 3.69
CA ARG A 186 11.68 8.04 2.51
C ARG A 186 12.37 9.38 2.78
N ARG A 187 12.04 10.05 3.88
CA ARG A 187 12.70 11.31 4.27
C ARG A 187 14.21 11.15 4.50
N LEU A 188 14.62 10.09 5.21
CA LEU A 188 16.03 9.78 5.40
C LEU A 188 16.73 9.50 4.07
N THR A 189 16.02 8.89 3.12
CA THR A 189 16.50 8.61 1.78
C THR A 189 16.69 9.91 0.98
N GLU A 190 15.72 10.79 0.99
CA GLU A 190 15.77 12.09 0.29
C GLU A 190 16.83 13.04 0.87
N ALA A 191 17.09 13.00 2.18
CA ALA A 191 18.08 13.79 2.87
C ALA A 191 19.53 13.25 2.76
N SER A 192 19.75 12.08 2.18
CA SER A 192 21.04 11.38 2.14
C SER A 192 21.67 11.44 0.75
N VAL A 193 23.01 11.66 0.66
CA VAL A 193 23.78 11.60 -0.59
C VAL A 193 23.61 10.26 -1.34
N HIS A 194 23.36 9.19 -0.61
CA HIS A 194 23.16 7.84 -1.18
C HIS A 194 21.68 7.47 -1.31
N GLY A 195 20.77 8.22 -0.74
CA GLY A 195 19.35 7.89 -0.67
C GLY A 195 18.69 7.84 -2.04
N ALA A 196 18.92 8.86 -2.86
CA ALA A 196 18.40 8.90 -4.22
C ALA A 196 18.87 7.71 -5.07
N LYS A 197 20.15 7.32 -4.95
CA LYS A 197 20.71 6.14 -5.65
C LYS A 197 20.10 4.83 -5.15
N ILE A 198 19.82 4.71 -3.84
CA ILE A 198 19.16 3.50 -3.31
C ILE A 198 17.72 3.44 -3.81
N ALA A 199 16.99 4.54 -3.82
CA ALA A 199 15.64 4.61 -4.37
C ALA A 199 15.62 4.21 -5.86
N GLU A 200 16.59 4.69 -6.65
CA GLU A 200 16.78 4.28 -8.05
C GLU A 200 17.04 2.77 -8.18
N ILE A 201 17.93 2.21 -7.34
CA ILE A 201 18.19 0.77 -7.31
C ILE A 201 16.91 -0.02 -6.98
N MET A 202 16.14 0.42 -5.99
CA MET A 202 14.87 -0.23 -5.63
C MET A 202 13.88 -0.22 -6.78
N ASN A 203 13.72 0.93 -7.46
CA ASN A 203 12.85 1.07 -8.64
C ASN A 203 13.31 0.16 -9.79
N ASN A 204 14.62 0.04 -10.02
CA ASN A 204 15.16 -0.85 -11.05
C ASN A 204 14.88 -2.32 -10.75
N ILE A 205 15.02 -2.74 -9.48
CA ILE A 205 14.67 -4.10 -9.04
C ILE A 205 13.17 -4.36 -9.23
N GLU A 206 12.31 -3.39 -8.91
CA GLU A 206 10.87 -3.51 -9.08
C GLU A 206 10.45 -3.57 -10.55
N SER A 207 11.10 -2.80 -11.40
CA SER A 207 10.82 -2.75 -12.84
C SER A 207 11.33 -3.98 -13.60
N SER A 208 12.41 -4.60 -13.13
CA SER A 208 13.06 -5.73 -13.79
C SER A 208 13.44 -6.83 -12.78
N PRO A 209 12.46 -7.48 -12.12
CA PRO A 209 12.74 -8.45 -11.05
C PRO A 209 13.50 -9.68 -11.53
N ALA A 210 13.40 -10.03 -12.82
CA ALA A 210 14.07 -11.20 -13.41
C ALA A 210 15.57 -11.01 -13.60
N ASP A 211 16.06 -9.76 -13.60
CA ASP A 211 17.47 -9.49 -13.82
C ASP A 211 18.37 -10.10 -12.73
N SER A 212 19.65 -10.28 -13.09
CA SER A 212 20.65 -10.79 -12.16
C SER A 212 21.05 -9.71 -11.15
N TRP A 213 20.37 -9.67 -10.01
CA TRP A 213 20.69 -8.77 -8.92
C TRP A 213 21.62 -9.43 -7.90
N SER A 214 22.85 -8.92 -7.77
CA SER A 214 23.79 -9.37 -6.74
C SER A 214 24.20 -8.19 -5.84
N ASN A 215 24.43 -8.48 -4.55
CA ASN A 215 24.91 -7.46 -3.60
C ASN A 215 26.22 -6.82 -4.08
N LYS A 216 27.12 -7.61 -4.65
CA LYS A 216 28.40 -7.14 -5.17
C LYS A 216 28.23 -6.13 -6.29
N GLU A 217 27.35 -6.43 -7.26
CA GLU A 217 27.08 -5.54 -8.38
C GLU A 217 26.38 -4.23 -7.93
N LEU A 218 25.39 -4.36 -7.05
CA LEU A 218 24.67 -3.21 -6.51
C LEU A 218 25.59 -2.31 -5.67
N ALA A 219 26.46 -2.90 -4.84
CA ALA A 219 27.47 -2.18 -4.07
C ALA A 219 28.48 -1.45 -4.99
N CYS A 220 28.89 -2.10 -6.08
CA CYS A 220 29.79 -1.50 -7.09
C CYS A 220 29.16 -0.28 -7.75
N ARG A 221 27.88 -0.34 -8.13
CA ARG A 221 27.12 0.83 -8.68
C ARG A 221 27.11 2.04 -7.75
N MET A 222 27.21 1.80 -6.46
CA MET A 222 27.27 2.85 -5.42
C MET A 222 28.69 3.22 -4.99
N SER A 223 29.72 2.58 -5.53
CA SER A 223 31.11 2.72 -5.10
C SER A 223 31.32 2.40 -3.60
N LEU A 224 30.59 1.38 -3.12
CA LEU A 224 30.64 0.90 -1.73
C LEU A 224 31.10 -0.57 -1.67
N ASN A 225 31.57 -1.00 -0.50
CA ASN A 225 31.71 -2.42 -0.24
C ASN A 225 30.35 -3.05 0.08
N GLU A 226 30.22 -4.38 -0.07
CA GLU A 226 28.95 -5.11 0.07
C GLU A 226 28.32 -4.94 1.47
N ASP A 227 29.11 -4.97 2.53
CA ASP A 227 28.60 -4.84 3.91
C ASP A 227 28.04 -3.43 4.17
N HIS A 228 28.73 -2.41 3.69
CA HIS A 228 28.27 -1.02 3.83
C HIS A 228 27.00 -0.79 3.00
N PHE A 229 27.00 -1.29 1.75
CA PHE A 229 25.81 -1.24 0.90
C PHE A 229 24.62 -1.94 1.57
N ALA A 230 24.79 -3.16 2.07
CA ALA A 230 23.71 -3.93 2.69
C ALA A 230 23.14 -3.23 3.93
N LYS A 231 24.00 -2.64 4.78
CA LYS A 231 23.56 -1.83 5.94
C LYS A 231 22.79 -0.59 5.52
N LEU A 232 23.33 0.12 4.52
CA LEU A 232 22.70 1.35 4.00
C LEU A 232 21.37 1.03 3.32
N PHE A 233 21.32 0.00 2.49
CA PHE A 233 20.10 -0.46 1.83
C PHE A 233 19.03 -0.86 2.86
N LYS A 234 19.39 -1.67 3.88
CA LYS A 234 18.50 -2.04 4.97
C LYS A 234 17.97 -0.83 5.74
N LYS A 235 18.82 0.18 5.98
CA LYS A 235 18.41 1.42 6.64
C LYS A 235 17.33 2.17 5.82
N HIS A 236 17.41 2.12 4.50
CA HIS A 236 16.48 2.84 3.61
C HIS A 236 15.24 2.03 3.23
N SER A 237 15.38 0.71 3.01
CA SER A 237 14.28 -0.17 2.57
C SER A 237 13.58 -0.92 3.72
N GLY A 238 14.17 -0.89 4.92
CA GLY A 238 13.71 -1.67 6.07
C GLY A 238 14.18 -3.13 6.09
N MET A 239 14.74 -3.65 4.98
CA MET A 239 15.17 -5.04 4.86
C MET A 239 16.46 -5.17 4.04
N PRO A 240 17.24 -6.27 4.20
CA PRO A 240 18.43 -6.52 3.39
C PRO A 240 18.12 -6.62 1.88
N PRO A 241 19.08 -6.29 0.99
CA PRO A 241 18.85 -6.30 -0.47
C PRO A 241 18.32 -7.64 -1.00
N GLY A 242 18.87 -8.77 -0.54
CA GLY A 242 18.44 -10.11 -0.97
C GLY A 242 16.99 -10.42 -0.57
N GLU A 243 16.56 -9.98 0.60
CA GLU A 243 15.17 -10.11 1.05
C GLU A 243 14.24 -9.22 0.23
N PHE A 244 14.65 -7.99 -0.09
CA PHE A 244 13.92 -7.08 -0.94
C PHE A 244 13.70 -7.66 -2.35
N ILE A 245 14.77 -8.15 -2.99
CA ILE A 245 14.70 -8.80 -4.30
C ILE A 245 13.75 -10.00 -4.26
N SER A 246 13.86 -10.85 -3.22
CA SER A 246 12.98 -12.00 -3.05
C SER A 246 11.52 -11.59 -2.89
N ALA A 247 11.23 -10.53 -2.13
CA ALA A 247 9.89 -10.01 -1.93
C ALA A 247 9.28 -9.45 -3.23
N VAL A 248 10.06 -8.69 -4.02
CA VAL A 248 9.64 -8.16 -5.32
C VAL A 248 9.32 -9.30 -6.29
N ARG A 249 10.22 -10.28 -6.43
CA ARG A 249 10.01 -11.47 -7.28
C ARG A 249 8.78 -12.27 -6.87
N HIS A 250 8.57 -12.41 -5.57
CA HIS A 250 7.42 -13.11 -5.03
C HIS A 250 6.10 -12.37 -5.34
N ARG A 251 6.07 -11.04 -5.17
CA ARG A 251 4.93 -10.20 -5.53
C ARG A 251 4.57 -10.36 -7.01
N GLU A 252 5.56 -10.29 -7.91
CA GLU A 252 5.35 -10.46 -9.34
C GLU A 252 4.91 -11.89 -9.70
N ALA A 253 5.48 -12.91 -9.03
CA ALA A 253 5.04 -14.30 -9.21
C ALA A 253 3.57 -14.50 -8.84
N ARG A 254 3.11 -13.93 -7.72
CA ARG A 254 1.68 -13.96 -7.32
C ARG A 254 0.80 -13.34 -8.40
N LYS A 255 1.21 -12.18 -8.93
CA LYS A 255 0.51 -11.49 -10.01
C LYS A 255 0.39 -12.38 -11.24
N LEU A 256 1.51 -12.90 -11.75
CA LEU A 256 1.53 -13.75 -12.94
C LEU A 256 0.71 -15.03 -12.76
N LEU A 257 0.76 -15.65 -11.58
CA LEU A 257 -0.04 -16.85 -11.28
C LEU A 257 -1.56 -16.58 -11.29
N ARG A 258 -2.00 -15.38 -10.95
CA ARG A 258 -3.42 -15.00 -10.93
C ARG A 258 -3.91 -14.49 -12.28
N GLU A 259 -3.06 -13.77 -13.01
CA GLU A 259 -3.47 -12.96 -14.15
C GLU A 259 -3.16 -13.61 -15.50
N THR A 260 -2.41 -14.73 -15.49
CA THR A 260 -1.96 -15.39 -16.72
C THR A 260 -2.09 -16.89 -16.66
N GLU A 261 -2.18 -17.52 -17.85
CA GLU A 261 -2.15 -18.99 -18.02
C GLU A 261 -0.74 -19.56 -18.16
N LEU A 262 0.30 -18.77 -17.87
CA LEU A 262 1.69 -19.24 -17.93
C LEU A 262 1.91 -20.44 -17.01
N SER A 263 2.69 -21.43 -17.44
CA SER A 263 3.07 -22.54 -16.58
C SER A 263 3.84 -22.04 -15.35
N VAL A 264 3.87 -22.84 -14.29
CA VAL A 264 4.64 -22.53 -13.08
C VAL A 264 6.12 -22.32 -13.40
N GLU A 265 6.67 -23.08 -14.34
CA GLU A 265 8.04 -22.96 -14.81
C GLU A 265 8.29 -21.63 -15.52
N GLU A 266 7.40 -21.23 -16.44
CA GLU A 266 7.48 -19.93 -17.12
C GLU A 266 7.36 -18.76 -16.15
N VAL A 267 6.47 -18.85 -15.15
CA VAL A 267 6.37 -17.83 -14.10
C VAL A 267 7.68 -17.76 -13.33
N GLY A 268 8.25 -18.90 -12.91
CA GLY A 268 9.54 -18.94 -12.24
C GLY A 268 10.65 -18.25 -13.02
N GLY A 269 10.75 -18.57 -14.32
CA GLY A 269 11.71 -17.93 -15.23
C GLY A 269 11.51 -16.42 -15.36
N ARG A 270 10.27 -15.96 -15.51
CA ARG A 270 9.92 -14.54 -15.66
C ARG A 270 10.20 -13.68 -14.42
N VAL A 271 10.22 -14.31 -13.25
CA VAL A 271 10.55 -13.60 -12.01
C VAL A 271 11.99 -13.82 -11.54
N GLY A 272 12.85 -14.43 -12.38
CA GLY A 272 14.27 -14.60 -12.11
C GLY A 272 14.64 -15.86 -11.31
N TYR A 273 13.80 -16.90 -11.35
CA TYR A 273 14.06 -18.23 -10.80
C TYR A 273 13.97 -19.29 -11.90
N PRO A 274 15.06 -19.55 -12.66
CA PRO A 274 15.04 -20.50 -13.77
C PRO A 274 14.85 -21.97 -13.33
N ASP A 275 15.19 -22.30 -12.08
CA ASP A 275 14.95 -23.62 -11.51
C ASP A 275 13.56 -23.68 -10.86
N ILE A 276 12.65 -24.48 -11.43
CA ILE A 276 11.27 -24.66 -10.98
C ILE A 276 11.17 -25.21 -9.54
N HIS A 277 12.10 -26.09 -9.14
CA HIS A 277 12.09 -26.68 -7.80
C HIS A 277 12.51 -25.65 -6.76
N TYR A 278 13.52 -24.85 -7.10
CA TYR A 278 13.94 -23.73 -6.26
C TYR A 278 12.84 -22.67 -6.15
N PHE A 279 12.22 -22.30 -7.28
CA PHE A 279 11.09 -21.38 -7.30
C PHE A 279 9.94 -21.87 -6.40
N SER A 280 9.49 -23.11 -6.59
CA SER A 280 8.38 -23.69 -5.83
C SER A 280 8.67 -23.72 -4.33
N ARG A 281 9.91 -24.03 -3.94
CA ARG A 281 10.34 -24.03 -2.53
C ARG A 281 10.32 -22.62 -1.93
N ILE A 282 10.85 -21.61 -2.64
CA ILE A 282 10.84 -20.22 -2.19
C ILE A 282 9.42 -19.68 -2.12
N PHE A 283 8.60 -19.94 -3.13
CA PHE A 283 7.21 -19.52 -3.15
C PHE A 283 6.43 -20.11 -1.95
N ARG A 284 6.57 -21.43 -1.72
CA ARG A 284 5.92 -22.08 -0.57
C ARG A 284 6.42 -21.55 0.77
N ARG A 285 7.68 -21.16 0.88
CA ARG A 285 8.23 -20.52 2.09
C ARG A 285 7.54 -19.19 2.40
N HIS A 286 7.15 -18.43 1.38
CA HIS A 286 6.48 -17.14 1.53
C HIS A 286 4.97 -17.26 1.72
N GLU A 287 4.31 -18.16 0.96
CA GLU A 287 2.84 -18.29 0.93
C GLU A 287 2.29 -19.44 1.77
N GLY A 288 3.13 -20.37 2.22
CA GLY A 288 2.69 -21.59 2.91
C GLY A 288 2.21 -22.71 1.98
N ILE A 289 1.84 -22.38 0.74
CA ILE A 289 1.32 -23.31 -0.28
C ILE A 289 2.15 -23.24 -1.57
N SER A 290 2.02 -24.26 -2.42
CA SER A 290 2.73 -24.30 -3.70
C SER A 290 2.15 -23.29 -4.72
N PRO A 291 2.93 -22.89 -5.75
CA PRO A 291 2.44 -22.01 -6.82
C PRO A 291 1.17 -22.54 -7.51
N SER A 292 1.09 -23.86 -7.74
CA SER A 292 -0.05 -24.49 -8.36
C SER A 292 -1.31 -24.46 -7.47
N GLU A 293 -1.15 -24.67 -6.17
CA GLU A 293 -2.23 -24.54 -5.20
C GLU A 293 -2.69 -23.08 -5.09
N TYR A 294 -1.75 -22.13 -5.08
CA TYR A 294 -2.05 -20.70 -5.07
C TYR A 294 -2.90 -20.30 -6.27
N ARG A 295 -2.53 -20.74 -7.50
CA ARG A 295 -3.31 -20.48 -8.71
C ARG A 295 -4.73 -21.04 -8.61
N LYS A 296 -4.89 -22.28 -8.14
CA LYS A 296 -6.22 -22.88 -7.99
C LYS A 296 -7.10 -22.09 -7.04
N LEU A 297 -6.55 -21.63 -5.91
CA LEU A 297 -7.29 -20.83 -4.94
C LEU A 297 -7.66 -19.45 -5.50
N SER A 298 -6.76 -18.80 -6.25
CA SER A 298 -7.04 -17.48 -6.84
C SER A 298 -8.04 -17.49 -7.99
N ASN A 299 -8.29 -18.66 -8.61
CA ASN A 299 -9.33 -18.83 -9.64
C ASN A 299 -10.73 -19.12 -9.04
N ILE A 300 -10.82 -19.38 -7.74
CA ILE A 300 -12.08 -19.63 -7.02
C ILE A 300 -12.60 -18.32 -6.37
N LEU A 301 -11.72 -17.35 -6.14
CA LEU A 301 -12.02 -16.03 -5.61
C LEU A 301 -12.24 -15.00 -6.72
#